data_7de0689db3c30ec338ebdaf9920dfbd0
#
_entry.id   7de0689db3c30ec338ebdaf9920dfbd0
#
_cell.length_a   1.000
_cell.length_b   1.000
_cell.length_c   1.000
_cell.angle_alpha   90.00
_cell.angle_beta   90.00
_cell.angle_gamma   90.00
#
_symmetry.space_group_name_H-M   'P 1'
#
loop_
_entity.id
_entity.type
_entity.pdbx_description
1 polymer ?
#
loop_
_entity_poly.entity_id
_entity_poly.type
_entity_poly.pdbx_seq_one_letter_code
_entity_poly.pdbx_strand_id
1 'polypeptide(L)'
;MSQQFKSFVNGVWQLVSAIQSSAGVGDAGKIPALDSAGRLSSTMMPTGVGAETVSVVASEALTAGNFVNVYNNGGTPNVRKSDATTAGKEANGFVLAGVASGASATVYLSGLNTQLTGLTAGRYVISTTPGGVVGIASAPATTGNVVQEIGAALSATTISFKPQEPVTLA
;
A
#
# COMPACT_ATOMS: atom_id res chain seq x y z
N MET A 1 6.42 4.66 29.26
CA MET A 1 5.75 4.18 30.50
C MET A 1 4.62 3.28 30.09
N SER A 2 4.51 2.07 30.68
CA SER A 2 3.35 1.18 30.45
C SER A 2 2.13 1.78 31.13
N GLN A 3 1.04 1.97 30.41
CA GLN A 3 -0.23 2.40 31.01
C GLN A 3 -0.84 1.22 31.76
N GLN A 4 -1.07 1.42 33.06
CA GLN A 4 -1.64 0.41 33.95
C GLN A 4 -2.94 0.92 34.56
N PHE A 5 -3.89 0.01 34.76
CA PHE A 5 -5.13 0.30 35.46
C PHE A 5 -5.44 -0.84 36.42
N LYS A 6 -6.25 -0.54 37.41
CA LYS A 6 -6.70 -1.53 38.39
C LYS A 6 -7.91 -2.27 37.86
N SER A 7 -7.88 -3.58 37.91
CA SER A 7 -9.01 -4.48 37.62
C SER A 7 -9.28 -5.35 38.85
N PHE A 8 -10.57 -5.58 39.13
CA PHE A 8 -11.01 -6.47 40.20
C PHE A 8 -11.41 -7.80 39.61
N VAL A 9 -10.56 -8.82 39.80
CA VAL A 9 -10.75 -10.16 39.23
C VAL A 9 -10.68 -11.19 40.36
N ASN A 10 -11.67 -12.06 40.46
CA ASN A 10 -11.78 -13.13 41.47
C ASN A 10 -11.59 -12.63 42.92
N GLY A 11 -12.18 -11.47 43.25
CA GLY A 11 -12.13 -10.93 44.61
C GLY A 11 -10.83 -10.18 44.96
N VAL A 12 -9.92 -10.01 44.02
CA VAL A 12 -8.61 -9.37 44.23
C VAL A 12 -8.39 -8.21 43.27
N TRP A 13 -7.84 -7.10 43.77
CA TRP A 13 -7.38 -6.00 42.92
C TRP A 13 -6.05 -6.36 42.25
N GLN A 14 -6.02 -6.27 40.91
CA GLN A 14 -4.83 -6.53 40.12
C GLN A 14 -4.48 -5.30 39.26
N LEU A 15 -3.20 -5.08 39.05
CA LEU A 15 -2.68 -4.12 38.06
C LEU A 15 -2.60 -4.81 36.72
N VAL A 16 -3.33 -4.30 35.75
CA VAL A 16 -3.35 -4.80 34.37
C VAL A 16 -2.67 -3.78 33.47
N SER A 17 -1.70 -4.21 32.68
CA SER A 17 -1.06 -3.38 31.67
C SER A 17 -1.87 -3.38 30.38
N ALA A 18 -2.10 -2.19 29.83
CA ALA A 18 -2.63 -2.03 28.49
C ALA A 18 -1.63 -2.53 27.44
N ILE A 19 -2.14 -3.08 26.34
CA ILE A 19 -1.33 -3.57 25.23
C ILE A 19 -1.42 -2.62 24.02
N GLN A 20 -0.31 -2.41 23.31
CA GLN A 20 -0.25 -1.56 22.11
C GLN A 20 -0.34 -2.37 20.81
N SER A 21 -0.26 -3.69 20.88
CA SER A 21 -0.48 -4.61 19.77
C SER A 21 -1.07 -5.91 20.31
N SER A 22 -1.80 -6.63 19.49
CA SER A 22 -2.38 -7.93 19.84
C SER A 22 -1.69 -9.05 19.08
N ALA A 23 -1.39 -10.15 19.79
CA ALA A 23 -0.92 -11.40 19.20
C ALA A 23 -2.08 -12.39 18.89
N GLY A 24 -3.33 -11.93 18.97
CA GLY A 24 -4.52 -12.74 18.70
C GLY A 24 -5.23 -13.21 19.96
N VAL A 25 -5.76 -14.44 19.94
CA VAL A 25 -6.66 -14.97 21.00
C VAL A 25 -6.05 -14.94 22.40
N GLY A 26 -4.74 -15.02 22.54
CA GLY A 26 -4.05 -14.93 23.84
C GLY A 26 -4.15 -13.55 24.51
N ASP A 27 -4.60 -12.54 23.78
CA ASP A 27 -4.80 -11.18 24.28
C ASP A 27 -6.28 -10.85 24.50
N ALA A 28 -7.16 -11.83 24.40
CA ALA A 28 -8.58 -11.64 24.67
C ALA A 28 -8.80 -11.10 26.08
N GLY A 29 -9.65 -10.08 26.20
CA GLY A 29 -9.97 -9.43 27.49
C GLY A 29 -8.92 -8.40 27.96
N LYS A 30 -7.81 -8.20 27.24
CA LYS A 30 -6.87 -7.11 27.51
C LYS A 30 -7.38 -5.77 26.98
N ILE A 31 -6.91 -4.67 27.60
CA ILE A 31 -7.33 -3.33 27.19
C ILE A 31 -6.33 -2.77 26.18
N PRO A 32 -6.80 -2.27 25.01
CA PRO A 32 -5.95 -1.59 24.04
C PRO A 32 -5.39 -0.26 24.55
N ALA A 33 -4.14 0.05 24.21
CA ALA A 33 -3.56 1.37 24.37
C ALA A 33 -3.11 1.93 23.03
N LEU A 34 -3.16 3.25 22.88
CA LEU A 34 -2.60 3.93 21.72
C LEU A 34 -1.06 3.88 21.75
N ASP A 35 -0.45 3.90 20.57
CA ASP A 35 0.99 4.03 20.41
C ASP A 35 1.48 5.46 20.76
N SER A 36 2.79 5.72 20.66
CA SER A 36 3.38 7.03 20.91
C SER A 36 2.92 8.13 19.94
N ALA A 37 2.33 7.75 18.81
CA ALA A 37 1.72 8.66 17.82
C ALA A 37 0.21 8.82 18.00
N GLY A 38 -0.38 8.26 19.10
CA GLY A 38 -1.80 8.35 19.39
C GLY A 38 -2.68 7.45 18.53
N ARG A 39 -2.15 6.37 17.96
CA ARG A 39 -2.86 5.48 17.04
C ARG A 39 -3.09 4.10 17.64
N LEU A 40 -4.20 3.47 17.27
CA LEU A 40 -4.47 2.06 17.58
C LEU A 40 -3.72 1.17 16.58
N SER A 41 -3.09 0.08 17.07
CA SER A 41 -2.45 -0.90 16.19
C SER A 41 -3.45 -1.59 15.27
N SER A 42 -3.06 -1.81 14.01
CA SER A 42 -3.86 -2.58 13.05
C SER A 42 -4.13 -4.02 13.50
N THR A 43 -3.27 -4.59 14.36
CA THR A 43 -3.48 -5.94 14.95
C THR A 43 -4.67 -6.03 15.88
N MET A 44 -5.23 -4.89 16.32
CA MET A 44 -6.41 -4.80 17.18
C MET A 44 -7.69 -4.51 16.39
N MET A 45 -7.59 -4.35 15.08
CA MET A 45 -8.72 -4.08 14.20
C MET A 45 -9.25 -5.41 13.63
N PRO A 46 -10.57 -5.52 13.38
CA PRO A 46 -11.10 -6.66 12.64
C PRO A 46 -10.43 -6.82 11.28
N THR A 47 -10.31 -8.06 10.79
CA THR A 47 -9.85 -8.35 9.43
C THR A 47 -10.69 -7.59 8.40
N GLY A 48 -10.03 -6.93 7.45
CA GLY A 48 -10.70 -6.10 6.43
C GLY A 48 -10.92 -4.64 6.83
N VAL A 49 -10.56 -4.25 8.05
CA VAL A 49 -10.52 -2.84 8.47
C VAL A 49 -9.08 -2.34 8.35
N GLY A 50 -8.84 -1.45 7.43
CA GLY A 50 -7.52 -0.87 7.14
C GLY A 50 -7.23 -0.84 5.65
N ALA A 51 -6.01 -0.45 5.28
CA ALA A 51 -5.58 -0.49 3.90
C ALA A 51 -5.39 -1.95 3.46
N GLU A 52 -5.90 -2.28 2.28
CA GLU A 52 -5.65 -3.58 1.65
C GLU A 52 -4.19 -3.64 1.19
N THR A 53 -3.40 -4.43 1.89
CA THR A 53 -1.95 -4.51 1.63
C THR A 53 -1.46 -5.94 1.54
N VAL A 54 -0.37 -6.13 0.79
CA VAL A 54 0.38 -7.38 0.73
C VAL A 54 1.86 -7.09 0.94
N SER A 55 2.55 -7.99 1.65
CA SER A 55 4.00 -7.92 1.84
C SER A 55 4.67 -8.90 0.89
N VAL A 56 5.48 -8.38 -0.05
CA VAL A 56 6.16 -9.18 -1.09
C VAL A 56 7.59 -8.68 -1.31
N VAL A 57 8.47 -9.56 -1.80
CA VAL A 57 9.87 -9.20 -2.08
C VAL A 57 9.95 -8.30 -3.32
N ALA A 58 10.67 -7.18 -3.20
CA ALA A 58 10.95 -6.29 -4.31
C ALA A 58 12.06 -6.87 -5.20
N SER A 59 11.77 -7.11 -6.49
CA SER A 59 12.78 -7.60 -7.45
C SER A 59 13.73 -6.50 -7.94
N GLU A 60 13.41 -5.25 -7.66
CA GLU A 60 14.22 -4.07 -7.96
C GLU A 60 14.01 -2.98 -6.88
N ALA A 61 14.85 -1.97 -6.85
CA ALA A 61 14.68 -0.85 -5.93
C ALA A 61 13.42 -0.04 -6.27
N LEU A 62 12.55 0.16 -5.26
CA LEU A 62 11.33 0.95 -5.36
C LEU A 62 11.51 2.28 -4.63
N THR A 63 10.88 3.33 -5.14
CA THR A 63 10.84 4.65 -4.49
C THR A 63 9.43 4.89 -3.96
N ALA A 64 9.31 5.65 -2.88
CA ALA A 64 8.00 6.07 -2.37
C ALA A 64 7.18 6.73 -3.49
N GLY A 65 5.91 6.35 -3.60
CA GLY A 65 5.01 6.81 -4.67
C GLY A 65 5.02 5.95 -5.94
N ASN A 66 5.96 5.02 -6.11
CA ASN A 66 5.93 4.16 -7.30
C ASN A 66 4.64 3.35 -7.37
N PHE A 67 4.04 3.33 -8.55
CA PHE A 67 3.05 2.32 -8.92
C PHE A 67 3.77 1.05 -9.32
N VAL A 68 3.23 -0.09 -8.92
CA VAL A 68 3.94 -1.37 -8.97
C VAL A 68 3.07 -2.49 -9.54
N ASN A 69 3.77 -3.49 -10.06
CA ASN A 69 3.22 -4.74 -10.56
C ASN A 69 3.66 -5.88 -9.65
N VAL A 70 2.72 -6.51 -8.97
CA VAL A 70 2.95 -7.78 -8.27
C VAL A 70 2.79 -8.90 -9.28
N TYR A 71 3.79 -9.76 -9.41
CA TYR A 71 3.84 -10.81 -10.41
C TYR A 71 4.39 -12.10 -9.83
N ASN A 72 4.16 -13.21 -10.53
CA ASN A 72 4.72 -14.50 -10.15
C ASN A 72 6.14 -14.66 -10.74
N ASN A 73 7.13 -14.78 -9.87
CA ASN A 73 8.52 -15.02 -10.23
C ASN A 73 8.89 -16.46 -9.87
N GLY A 74 8.71 -17.39 -10.81
CA GLY A 74 9.06 -18.80 -10.60
C GLY A 74 8.31 -19.48 -9.45
N GLY A 75 7.03 -19.13 -9.22
CA GLY A 75 6.21 -19.68 -8.13
C GLY A 75 6.16 -18.82 -6.87
N THR A 76 6.99 -17.77 -6.79
CA THR A 76 7.03 -16.85 -5.65
C THR A 76 6.50 -15.46 -6.06
N PRO A 77 5.55 -14.87 -5.32
CA PRO A 77 5.13 -13.50 -5.57
C PRO A 77 6.27 -12.51 -5.35
N ASN A 78 6.51 -11.66 -6.34
CA ASN A 78 7.46 -10.56 -6.27
C ASN A 78 6.80 -9.27 -6.73
N VAL A 79 7.42 -8.13 -6.45
CA VAL A 79 6.95 -6.83 -6.90
C VAL A 79 8.04 -6.10 -7.68
N ARG A 80 7.65 -5.43 -8.77
CA ARG A 80 8.48 -4.57 -9.62
C ARG A 80 7.73 -3.28 -9.94
N LYS A 81 8.41 -2.29 -10.52
CA LYS A 81 7.76 -1.08 -11.03
C LYS A 81 6.79 -1.44 -12.16
N SER A 82 5.64 -0.79 -12.19
CA SER A 82 4.75 -0.82 -13.36
C SER A 82 5.43 -0.09 -14.53
N ASP A 83 5.13 -0.51 -15.76
CA ASP A 83 5.76 0.02 -16.95
C ASP A 83 4.82 -0.14 -18.15
N ALA A 84 4.47 0.99 -18.77
CA ALA A 84 3.59 1.02 -19.91
C ALA A 84 4.21 0.51 -21.22
N THR A 85 5.55 0.31 -21.26
CA THR A 85 6.26 -0.15 -22.49
C THR A 85 6.12 -1.65 -22.73
N THR A 86 5.61 -2.40 -21.76
CA THR A 86 5.59 -3.86 -21.84
C THR A 86 4.32 -4.41 -21.21
N ALA A 87 3.54 -5.17 -21.94
CA ALA A 87 2.39 -5.91 -21.41
C ALA A 87 2.84 -6.91 -20.32
N GLY A 88 1.99 -7.08 -19.30
CA GLY A 88 2.31 -7.88 -18.12
C GLY A 88 3.03 -7.10 -17.00
N LYS A 89 3.23 -5.78 -17.17
CA LYS A 89 3.76 -4.89 -16.14
C LYS A 89 2.76 -3.80 -15.72
N GLU A 90 1.50 -4.06 -15.84
CA GLU A 90 0.43 -3.15 -15.43
C GLU A 90 0.45 -2.93 -13.92
N ALA A 91 0.00 -1.75 -13.49
CA ALA A 91 -0.07 -1.44 -12.07
C ALA A 91 -1.22 -2.19 -11.39
N ASN A 92 -0.92 -2.96 -10.36
CA ASN A 92 -1.90 -3.58 -9.47
C ASN A 92 -1.73 -3.16 -8.01
N GLY A 93 -0.85 -2.18 -7.75
CA GLY A 93 -0.63 -1.59 -6.45
C GLY A 93 0.30 -0.38 -6.50
N PHE A 94 0.62 0.14 -5.33
CA PHE A 94 1.60 1.21 -5.14
C PHE A 94 2.35 1.04 -3.80
N VAL A 95 3.47 1.74 -3.65
CA VAL A 95 4.25 1.75 -2.40
C VAL A 95 4.33 3.16 -1.83
N LEU A 96 4.26 3.30 -0.49
CA LEU A 96 4.38 4.57 0.21
C LEU A 96 5.77 4.82 0.81
N ALA A 97 6.66 3.83 0.74
CA ALA A 97 8.03 3.93 1.22
C ALA A 97 9.02 3.39 0.20
N GLY A 98 10.25 3.90 0.23
CA GLY A 98 11.35 3.35 -0.56
C GLY A 98 11.76 1.97 -0.05
N VAL A 99 12.04 1.04 -0.97
CA VAL A 99 12.43 -0.35 -0.65
C VAL A 99 13.61 -0.74 -1.52
N ALA A 100 14.65 -1.29 -0.92
CA ALA A 100 15.80 -1.82 -1.65
C ALA A 100 15.43 -3.11 -2.41
N SER A 101 16.12 -3.39 -3.51
CA SER A 101 15.99 -4.68 -4.20
C SER A 101 16.30 -5.83 -3.25
N GLY A 102 15.49 -6.88 -3.28
CA GLY A 102 15.59 -8.04 -2.39
C GLY A 102 14.92 -7.87 -1.02
N ALA A 103 14.53 -6.66 -0.64
CA ALA A 103 13.84 -6.40 0.62
C ALA A 103 12.32 -6.58 0.48
N SER A 104 11.64 -6.76 1.62
CA SER A 104 10.17 -6.88 1.67
C SER A 104 9.52 -5.52 1.50
N ALA A 105 8.61 -5.40 0.53
CA ALA A 105 7.82 -4.22 0.24
C ALA A 105 6.38 -4.40 0.74
N THR A 106 5.84 -3.37 1.39
CA THR A 106 4.39 -3.28 1.63
C THR A 106 3.74 -2.63 0.42
N VAL A 107 2.98 -3.42 -0.33
CA VAL A 107 2.22 -2.96 -1.50
C VAL A 107 0.78 -2.72 -1.10
N TYR A 108 0.28 -1.53 -1.42
CA TYR A 108 -1.11 -1.11 -1.22
C TYR A 108 -1.89 -1.43 -2.49
N LEU A 109 -2.92 -2.28 -2.37
CA LEU A 109 -3.76 -2.70 -3.50
C LEU A 109 -4.91 -1.74 -3.77
N SER A 110 -5.22 -0.87 -2.82
CA SER A 110 -6.26 0.17 -2.92
C SER A 110 -5.93 1.36 -2.02
N GLY A 111 -6.58 2.50 -2.23
CA GLY A 111 -6.46 3.67 -1.35
C GLY A 111 -5.78 4.87 -1.99
N LEU A 112 -5.14 5.69 -1.16
CA LEU A 112 -4.52 6.95 -1.57
C LEU A 112 -3.00 6.83 -1.65
N ASN A 113 -2.43 7.04 -2.83
CA ASN A 113 -1.00 7.25 -2.99
C ASN A 113 -0.69 8.73 -2.76
N THR A 114 -0.07 9.03 -1.62
CA THR A 114 0.21 10.40 -1.15
C THR A 114 1.67 10.82 -1.34
N GLN A 115 2.48 10.00 -2.01
CA GLN A 115 3.93 10.20 -2.18
C GLN A 115 4.30 10.72 -3.58
N LEU A 116 3.36 11.36 -4.26
CA LEU A 116 3.56 11.92 -5.59
C LEU A 116 3.86 13.41 -5.53
N THR A 117 4.26 14.01 -6.65
CA THR A 117 4.50 15.46 -6.76
C THR A 117 4.11 15.95 -8.15
N GLY A 118 3.78 17.24 -8.26
CA GLY A 118 3.56 17.90 -9.56
C GLY A 118 2.29 17.45 -10.30
N LEU A 119 1.33 16.86 -9.60
CA LEU A 119 0.07 16.45 -10.22
C LEU A 119 -0.85 17.67 -10.43
N THR A 120 -1.68 17.59 -11.48
CA THR A 120 -2.85 18.45 -11.68
C THR A 120 -4.11 17.61 -11.51
N ALA A 121 -5.23 18.24 -11.15
CA ALA A 121 -6.51 17.53 -11.04
C ALA A 121 -6.86 16.85 -12.38
N GLY A 122 -7.26 15.58 -12.32
CA GLY A 122 -7.61 14.81 -13.51
C GLY A 122 -7.29 13.34 -13.41
N ARG A 123 -7.55 12.63 -14.50
CA ARG A 123 -7.31 11.17 -14.60
C ARG A 123 -5.86 10.89 -14.99
N TYR A 124 -5.32 9.81 -14.45
CA TYR A 124 -3.93 9.41 -14.66
C TYR A 124 -3.83 7.97 -15.15
N VAL A 125 -2.83 7.72 -15.98
CA VAL A 125 -2.47 6.41 -16.51
C VAL A 125 -1.03 6.07 -16.13
N ILE A 126 -0.65 4.78 -16.19
CA ILE A 126 0.74 4.37 -16.05
C ILE A 126 1.60 5.00 -17.16
N SER A 127 2.84 5.33 -16.85
CA SER A 127 3.76 5.96 -17.79
C SER A 127 4.77 4.96 -18.37
N THR A 128 5.46 5.38 -19.44
CA THR A 128 6.64 4.68 -19.97
C THR A 128 7.88 4.83 -19.09
N THR A 129 7.82 5.71 -18.07
CA THR A 129 8.85 5.74 -17.02
C THR A 129 8.45 4.75 -15.93
N PRO A 130 9.26 3.72 -15.65
CA PRO A 130 8.91 2.68 -14.69
C PRO A 130 8.52 3.22 -13.31
N GLY A 131 7.37 2.78 -12.81
CA GLY A 131 6.79 3.21 -11.53
C GLY A 131 6.11 4.58 -11.55
N GLY A 132 6.18 5.30 -12.67
CA GLY A 132 5.63 6.65 -12.83
C GLY A 132 4.22 6.67 -13.41
N VAL A 133 3.67 7.88 -13.50
CA VAL A 133 2.35 8.17 -14.05
C VAL A 133 2.37 9.39 -14.94
N VAL A 134 1.40 9.48 -15.83
CA VAL A 134 1.14 10.68 -16.65
C VAL A 134 -0.35 11.00 -16.67
N GLY A 135 -0.70 12.26 -16.88
CA GLY A 135 -2.09 12.64 -17.13
C GLY A 135 -2.64 11.94 -18.38
N ILE A 136 -3.93 11.64 -18.40
CA ILE A 136 -4.55 10.87 -19.50
C ILE A 136 -4.36 11.53 -20.88
N ALA A 137 -4.23 12.86 -20.93
CA ALA A 137 -3.95 13.58 -22.18
C ALA A 137 -2.56 13.28 -22.76
N SER A 138 -1.64 12.74 -21.95
CA SER A 138 -0.27 12.35 -22.32
C SER A 138 -0.09 10.83 -22.24
N ALA A 139 -1.18 10.07 -22.37
CA ALA A 139 -1.12 8.60 -22.34
C ALA A 139 -0.14 8.05 -23.38
N PRO A 140 0.55 6.93 -23.09
CA PRO A 140 1.39 6.26 -24.09
C PRO A 140 0.61 6.02 -25.38
N ALA A 141 1.23 6.32 -26.54
CA ALA A 141 0.56 6.23 -27.85
C ALA A 141 1.31 5.34 -28.86
N THR A 142 2.43 4.73 -28.45
CA THR A 142 3.22 3.86 -29.31
C THR A 142 2.63 2.46 -29.37
N THR A 143 2.56 1.86 -30.56
CA THR A 143 2.17 0.45 -30.74
C THR A 143 2.93 -0.47 -29.78
N GLY A 144 2.24 -1.39 -29.16
CA GLY A 144 2.77 -2.32 -28.16
C GLY A 144 2.78 -1.76 -26.74
N ASN A 145 2.60 -0.44 -26.54
CA ASN A 145 2.46 0.12 -25.22
C ASN A 145 1.10 -0.24 -24.59
N VAL A 146 1.07 -0.19 -23.27
CA VAL A 146 -0.12 -0.43 -22.46
C VAL A 146 -0.67 0.89 -21.95
N VAL A 147 -1.94 1.13 -22.14
CA VAL A 147 -2.69 2.22 -21.50
C VAL A 147 -3.54 1.62 -20.40
N GLN A 148 -3.23 1.96 -19.16
CA GLN A 148 -4.03 1.57 -18.00
C GLN A 148 -4.33 2.80 -17.16
N GLU A 149 -5.60 3.15 -17.02
CA GLU A 149 -6.01 4.16 -16.05
C GLU A 149 -5.86 3.63 -14.63
N ILE A 150 -5.24 4.42 -13.76
CA ILE A 150 -4.94 4.04 -12.38
C ILE A 150 -5.71 4.86 -11.35
N GLY A 151 -6.48 5.85 -11.81
CA GLY A 151 -7.30 6.70 -10.96
C GLY A 151 -7.19 8.18 -11.23
N ALA A 152 -7.58 8.99 -10.26
CA ALA A 152 -7.63 10.45 -10.39
C ALA A 152 -6.80 11.15 -9.30
N ALA A 153 -6.13 12.25 -9.69
CA ALA A 153 -5.45 13.14 -8.75
C ALA A 153 -6.46 13.96 -7.96
N LEU A 154 -6.37 13.90 -6.64
CA LEU A 154 -7.17 14.66 -5.68
C LEU A 154 -6.45 15.94 -5.24
N SER A 155 -5.12 15.96 -5.35
CA SER A 155 -4.25 17.09 -5.03
C SER A 155 -2.96 17.01 -5.84
N ALA A 156 -2.08 18.00 -5.69
CA ALA A 156 -0.77 18.00 -6.34
C ALA A 156 0.15 16.81 -5.90
N THR A 157 -0.22 16.07 -4.86
CA THR A 157 0.59 15.00 -4.28
C THR A 157 -0.13 13.68 -4.12
N THR A 158 -1.44 13.61 -4.45
CA THR A 158 -2.28 12.46 -4.09
C THR A 158 -3.10 11.96 -5.25
N ILE A 159 -2.99 10.66 -5.54
CA ILE A 159 -3.91 9.94 -6.45
C ILE A 159 -4.77 8.96 -5.64
N SER A 160 -6.08 8.95 -5.90
CA SER A 160 -6.97 7.87 -5.49
C SER A 160 -6.79 6.70 -6.45
N PHE A 161 -6.15 5.63 -5.99
CA PHE A 161 -5.82 4.47 -6.81
C PHE A 161 -7.06 3.59 -7.04
N LYS A 162 -7.46 3.49 -8.30
CA LYS A 162 -8.58 2.68 -8.80
C LYS A 162 -8.22 2.17 -10.20
N PRO A 163 -7.38 1.12 -10.29
CA PRO A 163 -6.90 0.63 -11.58
C PRO A 163 -8.06 0.09 -12.42
N GLN A 164 -8.05 0.42 -13.71
CA GLN A 164 -8.95 -0.10 -14.71
C GLN A 164 -8.26 -1.21 -15.52
N GLU A 165 -9.04 -1.95 -16.31
CA GLU A 165 -8.51 -2.94 -17.24
C GLU A 165 -7.53 -2.28 -18.23
N PRO A 166 -6.34 -2.86 -18.42
CA PRO A 166 -5.35 -2.34 -19.35
C PRO A 166 -5.71 -2.62 -20.80
N VAL A 167 -5.30 -1.73 -21.69
CA VAL A 167 -5.43 -1.90 -23.16
C VAL A 167 -4.03 -1.84 -23.78
N THR A 168 -3.65 -2.89 -24.51
CA THR A 168 -2.43 -2.86 -25.34
C THR A 168 -2.73 -2.24 -26.68
N LEU A 169 -1.93 -1.26 -27.09
CA LEU A 169 -2.10 -0.54 -28.36
C LEU A 169 -1.62 -1.41 -29.53
N ALA A 170 -2.45 -1.48 -30.57
CA ALA A 170 -2.16 -2.23 -31.79
C ALA A 170 -1.40 -1.39 -32.82
#